data_bd9e41a9caf5939bd5208684df7469d8
#
_entry.id   bd9e41a9caf5939bd5208684df7469d8
#
_cell.length_a   1.000
_cell.length_b   1.000
_cell.length_c   1.000
_cell.angle_alpha   90.00
_cell.angle_beta   90.00
_cell.angle_gamma   90.00
#
_symmetry.space_group_name_H-M   'P 1'
#
loop_
_entity.id
_entity.type
_entity.pdbx_description
1 polymer ?
#
loop_
_entity_poly.entity_id
_entity_poly.type
_entity_poly.pdbx_seq_one_letter_code
_entity_poly.pdbx_strand_id
1 'polypeptide(L)'
;MRWSFRLLTIAGIRIEVHATFLLLVGAVALLRSDSTPVWVAVGELLILFACVLLHELGHALAARRYGIGTREIVLLPIGGVARLERMPDKPLQEIVVALAGPGVNLVLATGTAIALAASGVRPEQALERAGTGLPEFLLLANLTMLLFNLIPAFPMDGGRVLRALLALALPFPRATRTASRVVQVFALLVAVAGLFVFRNPMLVFVALFVFLAAGEERAIVQTRAALTGLPVSAAMVTSFVSLETRHELQHAVDLMLAGDQQDFPVLEGGRYLGMLTRSDLIRGLRADGPEAPVGRVVRTDIEPVDGTWPLERALHVMRAARLSAVPVTRA
;
A
#
# COMPACT_ATOMS: atom_id res chain seq x y z
N MET A 1 3.08 3.53 9.30
CA MET A 1 4.54 3.55 8.97
C MET A 1 5.31 4.12 10.15
N ARG A 2 6.63 3.81 10.34
CA ARG A 2 7.40 4.28 11.52
C ARG A 2 7.60 5.80 11.60
N TRP A 3 7.23 6.55 10.55
CA TRP A 3 7.49 7.99 10.40
C TRP A 3 6.26 8.74 9.89
N SER A 4 5.03 8.28 10.18
CA SER A 4 3.79 8.99 9.85
C SER A 4 3.14 9.55 11.10
N PHE A 5 2.60 10.77 10.98
CA PHE A 5 1.91 11.51 12.04
C PHE A 5 0.42 11.57 11.70
N ARG A 6 -0.41 11.21 12.66
CA ARG A 6 -1.86 11.30 12.52
C ARG A 6 -2.30 12.77 12.58
N LEU A 7 -2.99 13.24 11.53
CA LEU A 7 -3.59 14.57 11.50
C LEU A 7 -5.01 14.55 12.08
N LEU A 8 -5.88 13.73 11.51
CA LEU A 8 -7.30 13.68 11.86
C LEU A 8 -7.93 12.36 11.44
N THR A 9 -9.22 12.19 11.71
CA THR A 9 -9.99 11.03 11.25
C THR A 9 -11.28 11.51 10.58
N ILE A 10 -11.49 11.11 9.31
CA ILE A 10 -12.68 11.44 8.52
C ILE A 10 -13.41 10.14 8.22
N ALA A 11 -14.71 10.08 8.50
CA ALA A 11 -15.55 8.89 8.23
C ALA A 11 -14.98 7.57 8.78
N GLY A 12 -14.23 7.59 9.89
CA GLY A 12 -13.57 6.44 10.48
C GLY A 12 -12.21 6.09 9.86
N ILE A 13 -11.75 6.83 8.84
CA ILE A 13 -10.47 6.64 8.14
C ILE A 13 -9.43 7.57 8.79
N ARG A 14 -8.28 7.02 9.19
CA ARG A 14 -7.17 7.80 9.73
C ARG A 14 -6.43 8.50 8.59
N ILE A 15 -6.28 9.81 8.70
CA ILE A 15 -5.47 10.61 7.78
C ILE A 15 -4.11 10.84 8.44
N GLU A 16 -3.06 10.41 7.78
CA GLU A 16 -1.68 10.52 8.26
C GLU A 16 -0.81 11.26 7.24
N VAL A 17 0.19 11.97 7.74
CA VAL A 17 1.21 12.63 6.93
C VAL A 17 2.55 11.99 7.23
N HIS A 18 3.26 11.56 6.21
CA HIS A 18 4.59 11.02 6.38
C HIS A 18 5.63 12.13 6.57
N ALA A 19 6.67 11.89 7.37
CA ALA A 19 7.72 12.89 7.65
C ALA A 19 8.36 13.48 6.38
N THR A 20 8.47 12.68 5.31
CA THR A 20 9.02 13.16 4.02
C THR A 20 8.17 14.24 3.36
N PHE A 21 6.86 14.31 3.65
CA PHE A 21 6.01 15.40 3.20
C PHE A 21 6.43 16.75 3.81
N LEU A 22 6.82 16.75 5.07
CA LEU A 22 7.34 17.95 5.73
C LEU A 22 8.65 18.43 5.09
N LEU A 23 9.49 17.48 4.61
CA LEU A 23 10.69 17.81 3.83
C LEU A 23 10.31 18.46 2.48
N LEU A 24 9.26 18.00 1.81
CA LEU A 24 8.77 18.62 0.59
C LEU A 24 8.28 20.06 0.85
N VAL A 25 7.51 20.28 1.92
CA VAL A 25 7.07 21.63 2.32
C VAL A 25 8.27 22.54 2.58
N GLY A 26 9.27 22.05 3.32
CA GLY A 26 10.52 22.77 3.57
C GLY A 26 11.31 23.07 2.29
N ALA A 27 11.41 22.08 1.40
CA ALA A 27 12.08 22.27 0.10
C ALA A 27 11.39 23.33 -0.76
N VAL A 28 10.05 23.30 -0.88
CA VAL A 28 9.29 24.32 -1.60
C VAL A 28 9.49 25.70 -0.99
N ALA A 29 9.52 25.80 0.34
CA ALA A 29 9.76 27.06 1.03
C ALA A 29 11.17 27.64 0.78
N LEU A 30 12.19 26.76 0.62
CA LEU A 30 13.59 27.15 0.46
C LEU A 30 14.00 27.34 -1.01
N LEU A 31 13.49 26.50 -1.93
CA LEU A 31 13.94 26.44 -3.32
C LEU A 31 13.06 27.27 -4.30
N ARG A 32 12.08 27.99 -3.78
CA ARG A 32 11.19 28.82 -4.60
C ARG A 32 11.92 29.96 -5.31
N SER A 33 11.32 30.45 -6.39
CA SER A 33 11.76 31.67 -7.09
C SER A 33 11.48 32.92 -6.23
N ASP A 34 12.35 33.93 -6.30
CA ASP A 34 12.20 35.22 -5.59
C ASP A 34 10.90 35.97 -5.96
N SER A 35 10.30 35.66 -7.11
CA SER A 35 9.06 36.25 -7.58
C SER A 35 7.79 35.80 -6.84
N THR A 36 7.82 34.65 -6.15
CA THR A 36 6.64 34.10 -5.48
C THR A 36 6.80 34.12 -3.95
N PRO A 37 5.89 34.77 -3.18
CA PRO A 37 5.93 34.73 -1.73
C PRO A 37 5.85 33.29 -1.17
N VAL A 38 6.60 32.98 -0.09
CA VAL A 38 6.65 31.64 0.53
C VAL A 38 5.26 31.11 0.87
N TRP A 39 4.43 31.97 1.45
CA TRP A 39 3.08 31.58 1.88
C TRP A 39 2.16 31.21 0.71
N VAL A 40 2.38 31.77 -0.51
CA VAL A 40 1.65 31.39 -1.72
C VAL A 40 2.09 30.00 -2.17
N ALA A 41 3.38 29.77 -2.35
CA ALA A 41 3.91 28.48 -2.80
C ALA A 41 3.56 27.33 -1.84
N VAL A 42 3.68 27.56 -0.53
CA VAL A 42 3.28 26.57 0.48
C VAL A 42 1.74 26.39 0.49
N GLY A 43 0.97 27.48 0.34
CA GLY A 43 -0.47 27.43 0.25
C GLY A 43 -0.97 26.61 -0.95
N GLU A 44 -0.41 26.82 -2.12
CA GLU A 44 -0.70 26.03 -3.34
C GLU A 44 -0.37 24.56 -3.15
N LEU A 45 0.77 24.23 -2.53
CA LEU A 45 1.15 22.88 -2.21
C LEU A 45 0.14 22.21 -1.26
N LEU A 46 -0.26 22.89 -0.19
CA LEU A 46 -1.24 22.36 0.77
C LEU A 46 -2.61 22.15 0.13
N ILE A 47 -3.02 23.06 -0.75
CA ILE A 47 -4.28 22.94 -1.48
C ILE A 47 -4.22 21.78 -2.49
N LEU A 48 -3.11 21.60 -3.20
CA LEU A 48 -2.90 20.46 -4.08
C LEU A 48 -3.06 19.14 -3.28
N PHE A 49 -2.43 19.05 -2.11
CA PHE A 49 -2.54 17.86 -1.27
C PHE A 49 -3.91 17.69 -0.61
N ALA A 50 -4.67 18.77 -0.40
CA ALA A 50 -6.08 18.68 -0.05
C ALA A 50 -6.91 18.06 -1.19
N CYS A 51 -6.65 18.43 -2.46
CA CYS A 51 -7.27 17.78 -3.62
C CYS A 51 -6.87 16.30 -3.75
N VAL A 52 -5.60 15.96 -3.50
CA VAL A 52 -5.13 14.57 -3.44
C VAL A 52 -5.86 13.80 -2.33
N LEU A 53 -6.01 14.38 -1.15
CA LEU A 53 -6.74 13.73 -0.05
C LEU A 53 -8.22 13.48 -0.41
N LEU A 54 -8.88 14.44 -1.04
CA LEU A 54 -10.27 14.30 -1.49
C LEU A 54 -10.40 13.22 -2.56
N HIS A 55 -9.45 13.11 -3.48
CA HIS A 55 -9.34 12.05 -4.47
C HIS A 55 -9.26 10.68 -3.80
N GLU A 56 -8.33 10.49 -2.84
CA GLU A 56 -8.17 9.24 -2.10
C GLU A 56 -9.43 8.90 -1.26
N LEU A 57 -10.09 9.92 -0.69
CA LEU A 57 -11.36 9.76 0.00
C LEU A 57 -12.46 9.29 -0.96
N GLY A 58 -12.45 9.74 -2.21
CA GLY A 58 -13.35 9.25 -3.26
C GLY A 58 -13.25 7.72 -3.42
N HIS A 59 -12.05 7.19 -3.57
CA HIS A 59 -11.79 5.75 -3.63
C HIS A 59 -12.25 5.03 -2.37
N ALA A 60 -11.88 5.55 -1.20
CA ALA A 60 -12.17 4.94 0.10
C ALA A 60 -13.69 4.87 0.37
N LEU A 61 -14.43 5.93 0.07
CA LEU A 61 -15.88 5.96 0.24
C LEU A 61 -16.60 5.06 -0.76
N ALA A 62 -16.12 4.98 -2.01
CA ALA A 62 -16.66 4.03 -3.00
C ALA A 62 -16.40 2.58 -2.59
N ALA A 63 -15.20 2.26 -2.08
CA ALA A 63 -14.86 0.92 -1.57
C ALA A 63 -15.75 0.52 -0.39
N ARG A 64 -16.06 1.47 0.51
CA ARG A 64 -16.92 1.24 1.67
C ARG A 64 -18.35 0.79 1.27
N ARG A 65 -18.88 1.24 0.12
CA ARG A 65 -20.19 0.79 -0.39
C ARG A 65 -20.21 -0.71 -0.71
N TYR A 66 -19.03 -1.30 -0.90
CA TYR A 66 -18.86 -2.74 -1.16
C TYR A 66 -18.35 -3.49 0.07
N GLY A 67 -18.44 -2.90 1.26
CA GLY A 67 -18.00 -3.51 2.51
C GLY A 67 -16.47 -3.65 2.62
N ILE A 68 -15.72 -2.80 1.90
CA ILE A 68 -14.26 -2.77 1.96
C ILE A 68 -13.82 -1.60 2.82
N GLY A 69 -13.24 -1.89 3.98
CA GLY A 69 -12.71 -0.88 4.90
C GLY A 69 -11.43 -0.24 4.37
N THR A 70 -11.21 1.02 4.76
CA THR A 70 -9.95 1.72 4.56
C THR A 70 -9.36 2.02 5.93
N ARG A 71 -8.17 1.49 6.21
CA ARG A 71 -7.52 1.66 7.52
C ARG A 71 -6.97 3.06 7.72
N GLU A 72 -6.28 3.57 6.71
CA GLU A 72 -5.60 4.86 6.74
C GLU A 72 -5.36 5.39 5.32
N ILE A 73 -5.27 6.71 5.19
CA ILE A 73 -4.74 7.41 4.02
C ILE A 73 -3.48 8.12 4.47
N VAL A 74 -2.36 7.84 3.81
CA VAL A 74 -1.05 8.44 4.10
C VAL A 74 -0.67 9.38 2.98
N LEU A 75 -0.41 10.65 3.31
CA LEU A 75 0.11 11.65 2.37
C LEU A 75 1.63 11.57 2.31
N LEU A 76 2.15 11.33 1.12
CA LEU A 76 3.56 11.22 0.76
C LEU A 76 3.92 12.31 -0.25
N PRO A 77 5.18 12.71 -0.43
CA PRO A 77 5.58 13.70 -1.44
C PRO A 77 5.11 13.39 -2.86
N ILE A 78 4.97 12.11 -3.19
CA ILE A 78 4.56 11.61 -4.51
C ILE A 78 3.04 11.46 -4.67
N GLY A 79 2.24 11.79 -3.64
CA GLY A 79 0.78 11.67 -3.65
C GLY A 79 0.19 11.03 -2.39
N GLY A 80 -1.10 10.68 -2.44
CA GLY A 80 -1.82 9.94 -1.40
C GLY A 80 -1.75 8.43 -1.62
N VAL A 81 -1.83 7.68 -0.52
CA VAL A 81 -1.94 6.22 -0.55
C VAL A 81 -3.02 5.78 0.41
N ALA A 82 -4.18 5.37 -0.13
CA ALA A 82 -5.24 4.75 0.65
C ALA A 82 -4.96 3.26 0.86
N ARG A 83 -4.91 2.82 2.12
CA ARG A 83 -4.72 1.40 2.47
C ARG A 83 -6.06 0.71 2.66
N LEU A 84 -6.56 0.15 1.57
CA LEU A 84 -7.74 -0.71 1.59
C LEU A 84 -7.42 -2.04 2.31
N GLU A 85 -8.39 -2.58 3.03
CA GLU A 85 -8.24 -3.88 3.72
C GLU A 85 -8.14 -5.04 2.72
N ARG A 86 -8.83 -4.94 1.58
CA ARG A 86 -8.78 -5.89 0.47
C ARG A 86 -9.08 -5.21 -0.84
N MET A 87 -8.73 -5.83 -1.96
CA MET A 87 -9.17 -5.40 -3.29
C MET A 87 -10.63 -5.81 -3.53
N PRO A 88 -11.36 -5.07 -4.38
CA PRO A 88 -12.69 -5.50 -4.83
C PRO A 88 -12.65 -6.88 -5.50
N ASP A 89 -13.62 -7.75 -5.18
CA ASP A 89 -13.66 -9.12 -5.69
C ASP A 89 -14.28 -9.19 -7.11
N LYS A 90 -15.08 -8.19 -7.48
CA LYS A 90 -15.78 -8.14 -8.77
C LYS A 90 -15.22 -7.03 -9.66
N PRO A 91 -14.99 -7.29 -10.97
CA PRO A 91 -14.43 -6.29 -11.88
C PRO A 91 -15.21 -4.97 -11.94
N LEU A 92 -16.55 -5.01 -11.94
CA LEU A 92 -17.39 -3.81 -11.93
C LEU A 92 -17.20 -2.98 -10.65
N GLN A 93 -17.01 -3.62 -9.51
CA GLN A 93 -16.71 -2.91 -8.25
C GLN A 93 -15.36 -2.22 -8.32
N GLU A 94 -14.37 -2.88 -8.91
CA GLU A 94 -13.04 -2.29 -9.11
C GLU A 94 -13.10 -1.06 -10.03
N ILE A 95 -13.88 -1.10 -11.14
CA ILE A 95 -14.08 0.05 -12.01
C ILE A 95 -14.68 1.23 -11.25
N VAL A 96 -15.75 0.99 -10.48
CA VAL A 96 -16.42 2.06 -9.71
C VAL A 96 -15.47 2.65 -8.68
N VAL A 97 -14.73 1.81 -7.96
CA VAL A 97 -13.75 2.28 -6.97
C VAL A 97 -12.63 3.06 -7.66
N ALA A 98 -12.08 2.55 -8.76
CA ALA A 98 -10.98 3.21 -9.47
C ALA A 98 -11.40 4.55 -10.11
N LEU A 99 -12.63 4.68 -10.60
CA LEU A 99 -13.13 5.93 -11.17
C LEU A 99 -13.60 6.94 -10.12
N ALA A 100 -13.78 6.55 -8.86
CA ALA A 100 -14.31 7.43 -7.82
C ALA A 100 -13.35 8.58 -7.47
N GLY A 101 -12.03 8.33 -7.44
CA GLY A 101 -11.02 9.37 -7.24
C GLY A 101 -11.00 10.39 -8.38
N PRO A 102 -10.79 9.96 -9.64
CA PRO A 102 -10.94 10.82 -10.81
C PRO A 102 -12.28 11.56 -10.86
N GLY A 103 -13.38 10.91 -10.44
CA GLY A 103 -14.70 11.53 -10.33
C GLY A 103 -14.73 12.72 -9.36
N VAL A 104 -14.04 12.65 -8.23
CA VAL A 104 -13.88 13.79 -7.31
C VAL A 104 -13.14 14.94 -7.99
N ASN A 105 -12.04 14.67 -8.69
CA ASN A 105 -11.31 15.71 -9.41
C ASN A 105 -12.15 16.36 -10.52
N LEU A 106 -12.98 15.57 -11.22
CA LEU A 106 -13.91 16.10 -12.21
C LEU A 106 -14.92 17.07 -11.58
N VAL A 107 -15.48 16.71 -10.42
CA VAL A 107 -16.43 17.59 -9.68
C VAL A 107 -15.74 18.88 -9.24
N LEU A 108 -14.53 18.79 -8.69
CA LEU A 108 -13.74 19.95 -8.25
C LEU A 108 -13.38 20.86 -9.42
N ALA A 109 -12.87 20.29 -10.53
CA ALA A 109 -12.54 21.05 -11.74
C ALA A 109 -13.77 21.73 -12.34
N THR A 110 -14.90 21.02 -12.45
CA THR A 110 -16.15 21.59 -12.99
C THR A 110 -16.69 22.70 -12.09
N GLY A 111 -16.72 22.49 -10.77
CA GLY A 111 -17.15 23.51 -9.82
C GLY A 111 -16.28 24.76 -9.89
N THR A 112 -14.96 24.61 -9.99
CA THR A 112 -14.02 25.73 -10.15
C THR A 112 -14.21 26.45 -11.49
N ALA A 113 -14.41 25.70 -12.59
CA ALA A 113 -14.67 26.30 -13.91
C ALA A 113 -15.97 27.12 -13.93
N ILE A 114 -17.04 26.62 -13.29
CA ILE A 114 -18.31 27.36 -13.14
C ILE A 114 -18.10 28.64 -12.32
N ALA A 115 -17.37 28.58 -11.21
CA ALA A 115 -17.08 29.75 -10.39
C ALA A 115 -16.28 30.83 -11.15
N LEU A 116 -15.27 30.41 -11.95
CA LEU A 116 -14.51 31.30 -12.81
C LEU A 116 -15.39 31.94 -13.90
N ALA A 117 -16.22 31.14 -14.55
CA ALA A 117 -17.16 31.65 -15.56
C ALA A 117 -18.15 32.69 -14.99
N ALA A 118 -18.68 32.42 -13.77
CA ALA A 118 -19.53 33.37 -13.06
C ALA A 118 -18.81 34.69 -12.69
N SER A 119 -17.48 34.65 -12.53
CA SER A 119 -16.63 35.81 -12.31
C SER A 119 -16.19 36.52 -13.62
N GLY A 120 -16.71 36.07 -14.75
CA GLY A 120 -16.38 36.65 -16.09
C GLY A 120 -15.08 36.13 -16.69
N VAL A 121 -14.42 35.16 -16.07
CA VAL A 121 -13.19 34.54 -16.59
C VAL A 121 -13.58 33.27 -17.35
N ARG A 122 -13.25 33.21 -18.66
CA ARG A 122 -13.49 31.99 -19.43
C ARG A 122 -12.52 30.88 -19.00
N PRO A 123 -12.93 29.58 -18.95
CA PRO A 123 -12.06 28.49 -18.56
C PRO A 123 -10.78 28.37 -19.39
N GLU A 124 -10.83 28.71 -20.68
CA GLU A 124 -9.67 28.72 -21.58
C GLU A 124 -8.63 29.78 -21.13
N GLN A 125 -9.10 30.99 -20.78
CA GLN A 125 -8.25 32.07 -20.25
C GLN A 125 -7.67 31.72 -18.88
N ALA A 126 -8.42 30.94 -18.06
CA ALA A 126 -7.94 30.44 -16.78
C ALA A 126 -6.78 29.47 -16.94
N LEU A 127 -6.82 28.59 -17.93
CA LEU A 127 -5.73 27.66 -18.24
C LEU A 127 -4.48 28.39 -18.77
N GLU A 128 -4.65 29.44 -19.59
CA GLU A 128 -3.54 30.27 -20.05
C GLU A 128 -2.90 31.07 -18.91
N ARG A 129 -3.70 31.43 -17.90
CA ARG A 129 -3.28 32.15 -16.69
C ARG A 129 -2.94 31.24 -15.53
N ALA A 130 -2.67 29.96 -15.81
CA ALA A 130 -2.33 28.99 -14.78
C ALA A 130 -1.15 29.49 -13.93
N GLY A 131 -1.40 29.58 -12.60
CA GLY A 131 -0.42 30.12 -11.64
C GLY A 131 -0.57 31.61 -11.30
N THR A 132 -1.56 32.34 -11.87
CA THR A 132 -1.80 33.75 -11.51
C THR A 132 -2.78 33.94 -10.35
N GLY A 133 -3.56 32.88 -10.01
CA GLY A 133 -4.53 32.91 -8.93
C GLY A 133 -4.91 31.51 -8.44
N LEU A 134 -5.48 31.46 -7.24
CA LEU A 134 -5.89 30.21 -6.60
C LEU A 134 -6.95 29.43 -7.40
N PRO A 135 -8.02 30.05 -7.96
CA PRO A 135 -9.01 29.30 -8.73
C PRO A 135 -8.43 28.69 -10.01
N GLU A 136 -7.56 29.40 -10.71
CA GLU A 136 -6.86 28.93 -11.92
C GLU A 136 -5.94 27.74 -11.58
N PHE A 137 -5.20 27.86 -10.48
CA PHE A 137 -4.39 26.75 -9.96
C PHE A 137 -5.24 25.51 -9.64
N LEU A 138 -6.37 25.68 -8.93
CA LEU A 138 -7.28 24.58 -8.58
C LEU A 138 -7.84 23.89 -9.83
N LEU A 139 -8.25 24.67 -10.85
CA LEU A 139 -8.75 24.12 -12.11
C LEU A 139 -7.68 23.27 -12.78
N LEU A 140 -6.49 23.81 -12.96
CA LEU A 140 -5.38 23.11 -13.61
C LEU A 140 -4.96 21.87 -12.83
N ALA A 141 -4.79 21.98 -11.52
CA ALA A 141 -4.39 20.87 -10.65
C ALA A 141 -5.38 19.70 -10.75
N ASN A 142 -6.68 19.96 -10.64
CA ASN A 142 -7.70 18.91 -10.71
C ASN A 142 -7.85 18.31 -12.11
N LEU A 143 -7.74 19.11 -13.17
CA LEU A 143 -7.71 18.58 -14.55
C LEU A 143 -6.48 17.73 -14.80
N THR A 144 -5.32 18.16 -14.35
CA THR A 144 -4.07 17.38 -14.47
C THR A 144 -4.17 16.07 -13.71
N MET A 145 -4.66 16.09 -12.45
CA MET A 145 -4.87 14.88 -11.67
C MET A 145 -5.88 13.94 -12.33
N LEU A 146 -6.98 14.46 -12.85
CA LEU A 146 -7.99 13.69 -13.58
C LEU A 146 -7.39 13.00 -14.80
N LEU A 147 -6.74 13.74 -15.67
CA LEU A 147 -6.18 13.23 -16.93
C LEU A 147 -5.05 12.24 -16.65
N PHE A 148 -4.15 12.56 -15.72
CA PHE A 148 -3.03 11.71 -15.37
C PHE A 148 -3.50 10.37 -14.76
N ASN A 149 -4.50 10.40 -13.86
CA ASN A 149 -5.03 9.19 -13.27
C ASN A 149 -5.91 8.35 -14.21
N LEU A 150 -6.43 8.93 -15.29
CA LEU A 150 -7.15 8.18 -16.33
C LEU A 150 -6.23 7.54 -17.38
N ILE A 151 -4.92 7.83 -17.37
CA ILE A 151 -3.96 7.13 -18.24
C ILE A 151 -4.05 5.62 -17.93
N PRO A 152 -4.26 4.75 -18.94
CA PRO A 152 -4.41 3.30 -18.74
C PRO A 152 -3.06 2.63 -18.43
N ALA A 153 -2.41 3.07 -17.37
CA ALA A 153 -1.09 2.63 -16.94
C ALA A 153 -1.03 2.50 -15.40
N PHE A 154 -0.29 1.50 -14.89
CA PHE A 154 0.03 1.43 -13.47
C PHE A 154 1.18 2.39 -13.12
N PRO A 155 1.14 3.03 -11.95
CA PRO A 155 0.24 2.79 -10.80
C PRO A 155 -1.06 3.64 -10.80
N MET A 156 -1.41 4.30 -11.90
CA MET A 156 -2.59 5.18 -12.01
C MET A 156 -3.90 4.37 -11.97
N ASP A 157 -5.01 5.06 -11.68
CA ASP A 157 -6.34 4.44 -11.63
C ASP A 157 -6.81 3.91 -12.97
N GLY A 158 -6.42 4.55 -14.08
CA GLY A 158 -6.67 4.06 -15.44
C GLY A 158 -6.08 2.68 -15.70
N GLY A 159 -4.95 2.32 -15.09
CA GLY A 159 -4.40 0.97 -15.13
C GLY A 159 -5.29 -0.05 -14.43
N ARG A 160 -5.90 0.33 -13.30
CA ARG A 160 -6.88 -0.49 -12.57
C ARG A 160 -8.17 -0.65 -13.37
N VAL A 161 -8.65 0.42 -14.01
CA VAL A 161 -9.80 0.37 -14.93
C VAL A 161 -9.50 -0.58 -16.09
N LEU A 162 -8.33 -0.46 -16.74
CA LEU A 162 -7.92 -1.36 -17.81
C LEU A 162 -7.90 -2.82 -17.36
N ARG A 163 -7.30 -3.10 -16.19
CA ARG A 163 -7.30 -4.45 -15.60
C ARG A 163 -8.71 -4.97 -15.38
N ALA A 164 -9.57 -4.16 -14.77
CA ALA A 164 -10.94 -4.56 -14.45
C ALA A 164 -11.79 -4.80 -15.72
N LEU A 165 -11.61 -4.00 -16.76
CA LEU A 165 -12.23 -4.23 -18.07
C LEU A 165 -11.79 -5.57 -18.68
N LEU A 166 -10.50 -5.88 -18.63
CA LEU A 166 -9.98 -7.18 -19.08
C LEU A 166 -10.48 -8.32 -18.21
N ALA A 167 -10.69 -8.10 -16.91
CA ALA A 167 -11.20 -9.09 -15.97
C ALA A 167 -12.70 -9.42 -16.18
N LEU A 168 -13.43 -8.66 -16.99
CA LEU A 168 -14.78 -9.04 -17.42
C LEU A 168 -14.76 -10.29 -18.33
N ALA A 169 -13.68 -10.50 -19.08
CA ALA A 169 -13.54 -11.60 -20.03
C ALA A 169 -12.44 -12.62 -19.65
N LEU A 170 -11.52 -12.24 -18.75
CA LEU A 170 -10.38 -13.05 -18.37
C LEU A 170 -10.34 -13.29 -16.86
N PRO A 171 -9.80 -14.42 -16.36
CA PRO A 171 -9.48 -14.58 -14.95
C PRO A 171 -8.55 -13.47 -14.45
N PHE A 172 -8.78 -12.96 -13.23
CA PHE A 172 -8.11 -11.81 -12.67
C PHE A 172 -6.57 -11.83 -12.79
N PRO A 173 -5.84 -12.96 -12.53
CA PRO A 173 -4.40 -13.01 -12.72
C PRO A 173 -3.96 -12.87 -14.19
N ARG A 174 -4.78 -13.36 -15.12
CA ARG A 174 -4.51 -13.20 -16.57
C ARG A 174 -4.78 -11.77 -17.02
N ALA A 175 -5.88 -11.18 -16.56
CA ALA A 175 -6.22 -9.78 -16.83
C ALA A 175 -5.09 -8.84 -16.36
N THR A 176 -4.60 -9.01 -15.12
CA THR A 176 -3.48 -8.23 -14.58
C THR A 176 -2.21 -8.42 -15.42
N ARG A 177 -1.89 -9.67 -15.80
CA ARG A 177 -0.70 -9.95 -16.64
C ARG A 177 -0.80 -9.26 -18.00
N THR A 178 -1.98 -9.30 -18.63
CA THR A 178 -2.22 -8.67 -19.94
C THR A 178 -2.15 -7.15 -19.82
N ALA A 179 -2.84 -6.55 -18.84
CA ALA A 179 -2.79 -5.12 -18.58
C ALA A 179 -1.35 -4.65 -18.35
N SER A 180 -0.59 -5.31 -17.47
CA SER A 180 0.81 -4.95 -17.19
C SER A 180 1.69 -5.04 -18.43
N ARG A 181 1.51 -6.05 -19.29
CA ARG A 181 2.28 -6.16 -20.54
C ARG A 181 1.97 -5.02 -21.52
N VAL A 182 0.68 -4.70 -21.70
CA VAL A 182 0.26 -3.57 -22.56
C VAL A 182 0.90 -2.27 -22.07
N VAL A 183 0.82 -2.02 -20.75
CA VAL A 183 1.42 -0.85 -20.12
C VAL A 183 2.94 -0.83 -20.29
N GLN A 184 3.63 -1.96 -20.12
CA GLN A 184 5.08 -2.05 -20.29
C GLN A 184 5.52 -1.79 -21.73
N VAL A 185 4.80 -2.32 -22.72
CA VAL A 185 5.06 -2.03 -24.15
C VAL A 185 4.86 -0.55 -24.43
N PHE A 186 3.76 0.05 -23.95
CA PHE A 186 3.50 1.46 -24.11
C PHE A 186 4.58 2.33 -23.43
N ALA A 187 4.98 2.00 -22.21
CA ALA A 187 6.06 2.68 -21.49
C ALA A 187 7.39 2.62 -22.26
N LEU A 188 7.72 1.46 -22.86
CA LEU A 188 8.91 1.32 -23.69
C LEU A 188 8.86 2.22 -24.93
N LEU A 189 7.70 2.30 -25.60
CA LEU A 189 7.52 3.18 -26.75
C LEU A 189 7.66 4.66 -26.35
N VAL A 190 7.11 5.06 -25.19
CA VAL A 190 7.26 6.42 -24.64
C VAL A 190 8.72 6.70 -24.28
N ALA A 191 9.45 5.74 -23.72
CA ALA A 191 10.88 5.88 -23.42
C ALA A 191 11.71 6.12 -24.70
N VAL A 192 11.47 5.31 -25.74
CA VAL A 192 12.16 5.44 -27.05
C VAL A 192 11.81 6.77 -27.69
N ALA A 193 10.54 7.17 -27.72
CA ALA A 193 10.12 8.47 -28.24
C ALA A 193 10.71 9.62 -27.42
N GLY A 194 10.74 9.50 -26.11
CA GLY A 194 11.37 10.48 -25.20
C GLY A 194 12.84 10.69 -25.49
N LEU A 195 13.56 9.61 -25.79
CA LEU A 195 15.00 9.67 -26.08
C LEU A 195 15.30 10.21 -27.47
N PHE A 196 14.64 9.69 -28.51
CA PHE A 196 15.03 9.93 -29.91
C PHE A 196 14.22 11.05 -30.59
N VAL A 197 12.92 11.17 -30.24
CA VAL A 197 12.01 12.15 -30.87
C VAL A 197 11.96 13.43 -30.08
N PHE A 198 11.59 13.35 -28.80
CA PHE A 198 11.38 14.52 -27.95
C PHE A 198 12.68 15.01 -27.28
N ARG A 199 13.72 14.19 -27.23
CA ARG A 199 14.99 14.46 -26.53
C ARG A 199 14.78 14.96 -25.11
N ASN A 200 13.79 14.38 -24.43
CA ASN A 200 13.38 14.78 -23.09
C ASN A 200 13.68 13.64 -22.10
N PRO A 201 14.76 13.74 -21.29
CA PRO A 201 15.11 12.70 -20.30
C PRO A 201 14.02 12.44 -19.28
N MET A 202 13.18 13.43 -18.98
CA MET A 202 12.09 13.29 -18.01
C MET A 202 11.03 12.30 -18.50
N LEU A 203 10.74 12.27 -19.82
CA LEU A 203 9.84 11.26 -20.39
C LEU A 203 10.41 9.84 -20.25
N VAL A 204 11.73 9.66 -20.39
CA VAL A 204 12.39 8.38 -20.18
C VAL A 204 12.27 7.94 -18.71
N PHE A 205 12.48 8.88 -17.78
CA PHE A 205 12.35 8.61 -16.35
C PHE A 205 10.91 8.21 -15.96
N VAL A 206 9.91 8.95 -16.44
CA VAL A 206 8.49 8.63 -16.20
C VAL A 206 8.12 7.28 -16.81
N ALA A 207 8.57 7.01 -18.04
CA ALA A 207 8.33 5.72 -18.69
C ALA A 207 8.96 4.54 -17.93
N LEU A 208 10.18 4.71 -17.43
CA LEU A 208 10.83 3.70 -16.57
C LEU A 208 10.05 3.46 -15.29
N PHE A 209 9.59 4.53 -14.63
CA PHE A 209 8.77 4.42 -13.42
C PHE A 209 7.48 3.63 -13.69
N VAL A 210 6.75 3.95 -14.76
CA VAL A 210 5.53 3.23 -15.19
C VAL A 210 5.83 1.77 -15.52
N PHE A 211 6.94 1.48 -16.20
CA PHE A 211 7.36 0.12 -16.55
C PHE A 211 7.60 -0.74 -15.31
N LEU A 212 8.32 -0.21 -14.32
CA LEU A 212 8.62 -0.89 -13.07
C LEU A 212 7.34 -1.11 -12.23
N ALA A 213 6.51 -0.07 -12.09
CA ALA A 213 5.26 -0.17 -11.34
C ALA A 213 4.29 -1.21 -11.93
N ALA A 214 4.20 -1.32 -13.27
CA ALA A 214 3.43 -2.36 -13.92
C ALA A 214 3.98 -3.77 -13.66
N GLY A 215 5.31 -3.90 -13.54
CA GLY A 215 5.98 -5.13 -13.15
C GLY A 215 5.65 -5.56 -11.71
N GLU A 216 5.69 -4.62 -10.77
CA GLU A 216 5.36 -4.87 -9.36
C GLU A 216 3.90 -5.29 -9.16
N GLU A 217 2.96 -4.60 -9.79
CA GLU A 217 1.52 -4.95 -9.71
C GLU A 217 1.28 -6.39 -10.19
N ARG A 218 1.92 -6.78 -11.30
CA ARG A 218 1.87 -8.15 -11.80
C ARG A 218 2.46 -9.16 -10.81
N ALA A 219 3.62 -8.86 -10.21
CA ALA A 219 4.28 -9.75 -9.26
C ALA A 219 3.43 -9.99 -8.02
N ILE A 220 2.84 -8.92 -7.45
CA ILE A 220 1.95 -9.00 -6.29
C ILE A 220 0.76 -9.94 -6.57
N VAL A 221 0.06 -9.73 -7.70
CA VAL A 221 -1.11 -10.54 -8.07
C VAL A 221 -0.74 -11.99 -8.34
N GLN A 222 0.39 -12.24 -9.01
CA GLN A 222 0.85 -13.59 -9.29
C GLN A 222 1.24 -14.36 -8.03
N THR A 223 1.97 -13.72 -7.12
CA THR A 223 2.34 -14.32 -5.83
C THR A 223 1.09 -14.67 -5.04
N ARG A 224 0.11 -13.76 -4.99
CA ARG A 224 -1.16 -14.02 -4.31
C ARG A 224 -1.92 -15.19 -4.96
N ALA A 225 -2.01 -15.20 -6.29
CA ALA A 225 -2.69 -16.29 -7.01
C ALA A 225 -1.99 -17.64 -6.84
N ALA A 226 -0.67 -17.67 -6.71
CA ALA A 226 0.09 -18.90 -6.45
C ALA A 226 -0.15 -19.45 -5.03
N LEU A 227 -0.48 -18.60 -4.08
CA LEU A 227 -0.79 -19.01 -2.70
C LEU A 227 -2.28 -19.39 -2.52
N THR A 228 -3.15 -18.93 -3.42
CA THR A 228 -4.59 -19.19 -3.33
C THR A 228 -4.89 -20.67 -3.55
N GLY A 229 -5.62 -21.27 -2.60
CA GLY A 229 -6.02 -22.67 -2.65
C GLY A 229 -4.99 -23.68 -2.12
N LEU A 230 -3.79 -23.24 -1.73
CA LEU A 230 -2.83 -24.10 -1.06
C LEU A 230 -3.23 -24.27 0.41
N PRO A 231 -3.30 -25.51 0.92
CA PRO A 231 -3.49 -25.75 2.35
C PRO A 231 -2.18 -25.44 3.11
N VAL A 232 -2.29 -25.12 4.39
CA VAL A 232 -1.13 -24.90 5.29
C VAL A 232 -0.18 -26.11 5.25
N SER A 233 -0.72 -27.32 5.17
CA SER A 233 0.05 -28.57 5.10
C SER A 233 1.00 -28.65 3.90
N ALA A 234 0.76 -27.92 2.81
CA ALA A 234 1.64 -27.87 1.64
C ALA A 234 2.88 -26.98 1.84
N ALA A 235 2.87 -26.09 2.85
CA ALA A 235 3.94 -25.13 3.09
C ALA A 235 4.51 -25.20 4.52
N MET A 236 4.01 -26.09 5.37
CA MET A 236 4.49 -26.22 6.75
C MET A 236 5.86 -26.91 6.78
N VAL A 237 6.67 -26.51 7.74
CA VAL A 237 7.91 -27.22 8.10
C VAL A 237 7.52 -28.44 8.96
N THR A 238 7.95 -29.61 8.54
CA THR A 238 7.66 -30.88 9.21
C THR A 238 8.79 -31.40 10.10
N SER A 239 10.02 -30.89 9.90
CA SER A 239 11.18 -31.22 10.72
C SER A 239 11.53 -30.00 11.57
N PHE A 240 11.21 -30.03 12.83
CA PHE A 240 11.47 -28.96 13.79
C PHE A 240 11.78 -29.53 15.16
N VAL A 241 12.45 -28.74 15.99
CA VAL A 241 12.74 -29.05 17.39
C VAL A 241 11.69 -28.40 18.29
N SER A 242 11.18 -29.14 19.26
CA SER A 242 10.32 -28.60 20.31
C SER A 242 11.06 -28.56 21.65
N LEU A 243 10.63 -27.66 22.53
CA LEU A 243 11.18 -27.50 23.86
C LEU A 243 10.14 -28.03 24.91
N GLU A 244 10.63 -28.52 26.03
CA GLU A 244 9.80 -28.75 27.20
C GLU A 244 9.87 -27.56 28.15
N THR A 245 8.82 -27.33 28.93
CA THR A 245 8.73 -26.21 29.88
C THR A 245 9.89 -26.16 30.89
N ARG A 246 10.49 -27.30 31.19
CA ARG A 246 11.61 -27.47 32.12
C ARG A 246 12.99 -27.19 31.55
N HIS A 247 13.11 -27.11 30.21
CA HIS A 247 14.39 -26.76 29.56
C HIS A 247 14.81 -25.35 29.94
N GLU A 248 16.09 -25.12 30.09
CA GLU A 248 16.67 -23.80 30.35
C GLU A 248 16.64 -22.95 29.10
N LEU A 249 16.62 -21.62 29.28
CA LEU A 249 16.70 -20.66 28.16
C LEU A 249 18.02 -20.80 27.38
N GLN A 250 19.11 -21.19 28.06
CA GLN A 250 20.40 -21.45 27.42
C GLN A 250 20.28 -22.58 26.38
N HIS A 251 19.51 -23.64 26.68
CA HIS A 251 19.29 -24.74 25.72
C HIS A 251 18.58 -24.24 24.44
N ALA A 252 17.62 -23.31 24.57
CA ALA A 252 16.98 -22.69 23.42
C ALA A 252 17.97 -21.83 22.60
N VAL A 253 18.90 -21.14 23.26
CA VAL A 253 19.99 -20.39 22.59
C VAL A 253 20.88 -21.35 21.80
N ASP A 254 21.30 -22.45 22.41
CA ASP A 254 22.20 -23.44 21.78
C ASP A 254 21.55 -24.04 20.51
N LEU A 255 20.26 -24.37 20.58
CA LEU A 255 19.49 -24.86 19.44
C LEU A 255 19.35 -23.80 18.34
N MET A 256 19.14 -22.53 18.72
CA MET A 256 19.04 -21.41 17.76
C MET A 256 20.37 -21.16 17.04
N LEU A 257 21.50 -21.33 17.75
CA LEU A 257 22.84 -21.17 17.16
C LEU A 257 23.26 -22.38 16.31
N ALA A 258 22.74 -23.56 16.61
CA ALA A 258 23.04 -24.80 15.89
C ALA A 258 22.23 -24.98 14.59
N GLY A 259 21.15 -24.22 14.40
CA GLY A 259 20.26 -24.37 13.25
C GLY A 259 19.58 -23.07 12.81
N ASP A 260 18.65 -23.19 11.85
CA ASP A 260 17.90 -22.05 11.29
C ASP A 260 16.60 -21.73 12.05
N GLN A 261 16.21 -22.58 13.02
CA GLN A 261 14.97 -22.41 13.75
C GLN A 261 15.11 -21.29 14.79
N GLN A 262 14.23 -20.30 14.74
CA GLN A 262 14.26 -19.13 15.62
C GLN A 262 13.12 -19.10 16.66
N ASP A 263 12.02 -19.80 16.36
CA ASP A 263 10.85 -19.90 17.21
C ASP A 263 10.59 -21.38 17.51
N PHE A 264 10.31 -21.72 18.75
CA PHE A 264 10.20 -23.10 19.20
C PHE A 264 8.81 -23.37 19.75
N PRO A 265 8.11 -24.42 19.28
CA PRO A 265 6.95 -24.96 19.99
C PRO A 265 7.38 -25.46 21.37
N VAL A 266 6.62 -25.10 22.38
CA VAL A 266 6.86 -25.57 23.76
C VAL A 266 5.78 -26.56 24.14
N LEU A 267 6.21 -27.68 24.67
CA LEU A 267 5.36 -28.79 25.10
C LEU A 267 5.38 -28.90 26.63
N GLU A 268 4.30 -29.39 27.16
CA GLU A 268 4.20 -29.83 28.56
C GLU A 268 3.62 -31.23 28.59
N GLY A 269 4.44 -32.20 29.00
CA GLY A 269 4.05 -33.61 28.97
C GLY A 269 3.63 -34.11 27.59
N GLY A 270 4.28 -33.65 26.51
CA GLY A 270 3.99 -34.01 25.14
C GLY A 270 2.80 -33.26 24.50
N ARG A 271 2.14 -32.36 25.21
CA ARG A 271 1.04 -31.54 24.70
C ARG A 271 1.53 -30.13 24.40
N TYR A 272 1.03 -29.56 23.31
CA TYR A 272 1.34 -28.19 22.98
C TYR A 272 0.83 -27.22 24.06
N LEU A 273 1.73 -26.42 24.61
CA LEU A 273 1.45 -25.38 25.59
C LEU A 273 1.47 -23.98 24.96
N GLY A 274 2.44 -23.70 24.08
CA GLY A 274 2.63 -22.39 23.49
C GLY A 274 3.88 -22.32 22.63
N MET A 275 4.31 -21.10 22.31
CA MET A 275 5.51 -20.81 21.52
C MET A 275 6.52 -20.00 22.33
N LEU A 276 7.78 -20.33 22.18
CA LEU A 276 8.90 -19.48 22.58
C LEU A 276 9.41 -18.75 21.34
N THR A 277 9.10 -17.46 21.19
CA THR A 277 9.62 -16.69 20.08
C THR A 277 11.03 -16.17 20.39
N ARG A 278 11.81 -15.88 19.34
CA ARG A 278 13.15 -15.23 19.51
C ARG A 278 13.07 -13.98 20.39
N SER A 279 12.02 -13.16 20.23
CA SER A 279 11.85 -11.93 21.02
C SER A 279 11.60 -12.21 22.50
N ASP A 280 10.83 -13.26 22.80
CA ASP A 280 10.54 -13.66 24.17
C ASP A 280 11.75 -14.31 24.82
N LEU A 281 12.52 -15.12 24.08
CA LEU A 281 13.79 -15.67 24.53
C LEU A 281 14.78 -14.55 24.95
N ILE A 282 14.99 -13.53 24.09
CA ILE A 282 15.86 -12.40 24.40
C ILE A 282 15.39 -11.64 25.64
N ARG A 283 14.07 -11.49 25.80
CA ARG A 283 13.48 -10.81 26.95
C ARG A 283 13.68 -11.62 28.23
N GLY A 284 13.45 -12.93 28.17
CA GLY A 284 13.63 -13.86 29.30
C GLY A 284 15.09 -13.93 29.75
N LEU A 285 16.03 -14.03 28.82
CA LEU A 285 17.47 -14.02 29.14
C LEU A 285 17.91 -12.74 29.88
N ARG A 286 17.32 -11.60 29.53
CA ARG A 286 17.62 -10.32 30.21
C ARG A 286 17.00 -10.22 31.61
N ALA A 287 15.80 -10.78 31.78
CA ALA A 287 15.03 -10.69 33.04
C ALA A 287 15.39 -11.76 34.05
N ASP A 288 15.48 -13.01 33.58
CA ASP A 288 15.53 -14.20 34.45
C ASP A 288 16.86 -14.96 34.34
N GLY A 289 17.69 -14.63 33.37
CA GLY A 289 18.99 -15.28 33.13
C GLY A 289 18.91 -16.56 32.29
N PRO A 290 20.08 -17.15 31.92
CA PRO A 290 20.16 -18.30 31.00
C PRO A 290 19.64 -19.62 31.61
N GLU A 291 19.72 -19.79 32.93
CA GLU A 291 19.30 -20.99 33.65
C GLU A 291 17.79 -21.02 33.94
N ALA A 292 17.07 -19.93 33.61
CA ALA A 292 15.63 -19.86 33.83
C ALA A 292 14.88 -20.88 32.95
N PRO A 293 13.80 -21.52 33.45
CA PRO A 293 13.04 -22.47 32.67
C PRO A 293 12.21 -21.77 31.57
N VAL A 294 12.14 -22.38 30.40
CA VAL A 294 11.36 -21.94 29.24
C VAL A 294 9.91 -21.65 29.59
N GLY A 295 9.31 -22.44 30.48
CA GLY A 295 7.93 -22.26 30.91
C GLY A 295 7.58 -20.93 31.52
N ARG A 296 8.57 -20.11 31.98
CA ARG A 296 8.34 -18.75 32.49
C ARG A 296 8.09 -17.71 31.41
N VAL A 297 8.62 -17.95 30.23
CA VAL A 297 8.62 -16.96 29.13
C VAL A 297 7.84 -17.40 27.90
N VAL A 298 7.27 -18.61 27.95
CA VAL A 298 6.44 -19.15 26.86
C VAL A 298 5.19 -18.31 26.65
N ARG A 299 4.86 -18.06 25.39
CA ARG A 299 3.60 -17.42 25.00
C ARG A 299 2.52 -18.47 24.80
N THR A 300 1.50 -18.46 25.64
CA THR A 300 0.35 -19.37 25.59
C THR A 300 -0.83 -18.80 24.79
N ASP A 301 -0.74 -17.54 24.36
CA ASP A 301 -1.76 -16.85 23.56
C ASP A 301 -1.70 -17.18 22.05
N ILE A 302 -0.77 -18.02 21.62
CA ILE A 302 -0.60 -18.43 20.23
C ILE A 302 -1.29 -19.76 20.02
N GLU A 303 -2.48 -19.71 19.38
CA GLU A 303 -3.22 -20.91 19.04
C GLU A 303 -2.67 -21.59 17.80
N PRO A 304 -2.63 -22.93 17.76
CA PRO A 304 -2.29 -23.68 16.57
C PRO A 304 -3.30 -23.45 15.44
N VAL A 305 -2.81 -23.43 14.20
CA VAL A 305 -3.66 -23.41 13.01
C VAL A 305 -3.82 -24.81 12.45
N ASP A 306 -4.98 -25.10 11.86
CA ASP A 306 -5.24 -26.38 11.23
C ASP A 306 -4.48 -26.50 9.89
N GLY A 307 -3.83 -27.64 9.65
CA GLY A 307 -3.10 -27.91 8.41
C GLY A 307 -3.97 -27.90 7.13
N THR A 308 -5.29 -28.04 7.27
CA THR A 308 -6.25 -27.98 6.17
C THR A 308 -6.67 -26.53 5.80
N TRP A 309 -6.37 -25.57 6.67
CA TRP A 309 -6.72 -24.17 6.38
C TRP A 309 -6.04 -23.66 5.12
N PRO A 310 -6.69 -22.74 4.39
CA PRO A 310 -6.01 -22.00 3.33
C PRO A 310 -4.77 -21.28 3.88
N LEU A 311 -3.64 -21.40 3.18
CA LEU A 311 -2.36 -20.79 3.57
C LEU A 311 -2.47 -19.27 3.79
N GLU A 312 -3.32 -18.59 2.99
CA GLU A 312 -3.59 -17.16 3.14
C GLU A 312 -4.15 -16.81 4.51
N ARG A 313 -5.00 -17.68 5.09
CA ARG A 313 -5.58 -17.48 6.42
C ARG A 313 -4.51 -17.58 7.50
N ALA A 314 -3.62 -18.57 7.43
CA ALA A 314 -2.51 -18.71 8.35
C ALA A 314 -1.55 -17.52 8.27
N LEU A 315 -1.20 -17.08 7.06
CA LEU A 315 -0.39 -15.89 6.85
C LEU A 315 -1.05 -14.59 7.40
N HIS A 316 -2.38 -14.51 7.35
CA HIS A 316 -3.10 -13.39 7.98
C HIS A 316 -2.97 -13.42 9.50
N VAL A 317 -3.13 -14.58 10.13
CA VAL A 317 -2.93 -14.77 11.59
C VAL A 317 -1.50 -14.36 11.98
N MET A 318 -0.49 -14.88 11.27
CA MET A 318 0.92 -14.56 11.53
C MET A 318 1.18 -13.04 11.46
N ARG A 319 0.67 -12.38 10.43
CA ARG A 319 0.84 -10.91 10.28
C ARG A 319 0.11 -10.12 11.36
N ALA A 320 -1.12 -10.50 11.70
CA ALA A 320 -1.92 -9.83 12.73
C ALA A 320 -1.26 -9.92 14.10
N ALA A 321 -0.73 -11.10 14.45
CA ALA A 321 -0.05 -11.37 15.71
C ALA A 321 1.46 -11.00 15.68
N ARG A 322 1.99 -10.54 14.54
CA ARG A 322 3.42 -10.24 14.32
C ARG A 322 4.33 -11.43 14.63
N LEU A 323 3.92 -12.61 14.19
CA LEU A 323 4.65 -13.85 14.37
C LEU A 323 5.43 -14.22 13.11
N SER A 324 6.64 -14.77 13.27
CA SER A 324 7.45 -15.37 12.21
C SER A 324 7.05 -16.81 11.90
N ALA A 325 6.48 -17.51 12.88
CA ALA A 325 5.96 -18.86 12.75
C ALA A 325 4.68 -19.04 13.58
N VAL A 326 3.83 -19.99 13.17
CA VAL A 326 2.69 -20.48 13.96
C VAL A 326 2.71 -21.99 13.98
N PRO A 327 2.34 -22.61 15.10
CA PRO A 327 2.26 -24.06 15.17
C PRO A 327 1.10 -24.58 14.31
N VAL A 328 1.30 -25.74 13.72
CA VAL A 328 0.29 -26.40 12.87
C VAL A 328 -0.09 -27.71 13.51
N THR A 329 -1.38 -27.91 13.69
CA THR A 329 -1.92 -29.24 14.11
C THR A 329 -2.43 -29.98 12.87
N ARG A 330 -2.26 -31.30 12.89
CA ARG A 330 -3.05 -32.19 12.03
C ARG A 330 -4.40 -32.39 12.71
N ALA A 331 -5.46 -32.17 11.92
CA ALA A 331 -6.80 -32.60 12.31
C ALA A 331 -6.85 -34.13 12.46
#